data_b974dfea61eeda3ff02056be48b16d8a
#
_entry.id   b974dfea61eeda3ff02056be48b16d8a
#
_cell.length_a   1.000
_cell.length_b   1.000
_cell.length_c   1.000
_cell.angle_alpha   90.00
_cell.angle_beta   90.00
_cell.angle_gamma   90.00
#
_symmetry.space_group_name_H-M   'P 1'
#
loop_
_entity.id
_entity.type
_entity.pdbx_description
1 polymer ?
#
loop_
_entity_poly.entity_id
_entity_poly.type
_entity_poly.pdbx_seq_one_letter_code
_entity_poly.pdbx_strand_id
1 'polypeptide(L)'
;MNYQEALKNANFRNSSTLKKCVVCKTANCLFHTHSDILLNTDTVKNNTIIKCKKGRQFIIEGAPVNGLFFIKTGVVKVFRTGINGREQIVRFAKSCEIVGHRGFGTQEYYSIGAIALKDTELYYFSKEEFQQKLLENPNFSYDMMLFYANELNRSENKIKTISQMTVRERIVDTLLYINRKFGMLRGFLNLPLSRREYAGYAGTTEEHVIRIFSILKKENLIKAK
;
A
#
# COMPACT_ATOMS: atom_id res chain seq x y z
N MET A 1 10.57 23.83 26.65
CA MET A 1 9.56 23.92 25.57
C MET A 1 8.91 22.57 25.44
N ASN A 2 7.64 22.46 25.84
CA ASN A 2 6.95 21.18 26.02
C ASN A 2 6.49 20.65 24.66
N TYR A 3 6.70 19.36 24.39
CA TYR A 3 6.34 18.67 23.14
C TYR A 3 4.87 18.87 22.71
N GLN A 4 3.98 19.07 23.68
CA GLN A 4 2.56 19.39 23.47
C GLN A 4 2.32 20.80 22.92
N GLU A 5 3.20 21.77 23.17
CA GLU A 5 3.09 23.14 22.64
C GLU A 5 3.61 23.24 21.20
N ALA A 6 4.62 22.42 20.84
CA ALA A 6 5.10 22.35 19.48
C ALA A 6 4.05 21.79 18.51
N LEU A 7 3.19 20.86 18.97
CA LEU A 7 2.09 20.30 18.17
C LEU A 7 0.90 21.29 17.99
N LYS A 8 0.71 22.22 18.90
CA LYS A 8 -0.33 23.26 18.78
C LYS A 8 0.05 24.40 17.85
N ASN A 9 1.34 24.64 17.65
CA ASN A 9 1.87 25.71 16.78
C ASN A 9 2.12 25.27 15.33
N ALA A 10 1.95 23.99 15.01
CA ALA A 10 1.84 23.53 13.64
C ALA A 10 0.48 23.95 13.09
N ASN A 11 0.39 25.17 12.57
CA ASN A 11 -0.78 25.69 11.87
C ASN A 11 -1.13 24.76 10.71
N PHE A 12 -2.07 23.83 10.92
CA PHE A 12 -2.82 23.20 9.86
C PHE A 12 -3.65 24.29 9.17
N ARG A 13 -3.09 24.88 8.13
CA ARG A 13 -3.81 25.86 7.31
C ARG A 13 -5.01 25.14 6.70
N ASN A 14 -6.19 25.53 7.15
CA ASN A 14 -7.45 25.36 6.46
C ASN A 14 -7.34 26.10 5.10
N SER A 15 -6.94 25.44 4.05
CA SER A 15 -7.06 25.99 2.71
C SER A 15 -8.36 25.51 2.08
N SER A 16 -9.33 26.41 2.05
CA SER A 16 -10.72 26.22 1.63
C SER A 16 -10.93 26.24 0.11
N THR A 17 -9.97 25.81 -0.71
CA THR A 17 -10.11 25.84 -2.19
C THR A 17 -9.45 24.68 -2.91
N LEU A 18 -9.29 23.54 -2.26
CA LEU A 18 -8.74 22.35 -2.90
C LEU A 18 -9.86 21.56 -3.60
N LYS A 19 -9.73 21.32 -4.89
CA LYS A 19 -10.48 20.28 -5.60
C LYS A 19 -10.19 18.96 -4.86
N LYS A 20 -11.05 18.61 -3.90
CA LYS A 20 -10.94 17.40 -3.09
C LYS A 20 -10.73 16.21 -4.02
N CYS A 21 -9.71 15.41 -3.76
CA CYS A 21 -9.64 14.08 -4.34
C CYS A 21 -10.99 13.39 -4.04
N VAL A 22 -11.81 13.19 -5.05
CA VAL A 22 -13.21 12.73 -4.92
C VAL A 22 -13.28 11.34 -4.28
N VAL A 23 -12.16 10.63 -4.20
CA VAL A 23 -12.06 9.23 -3.77
C VAL A 23 -11.54 9.08 -2.33
N CYS A 24 -10.80 10.08 -1.81
CA CYS A 24 -10.15 9.95 -0.51
C CYS A 24 -10.92 10.66 0.60
N LYS A 25 -11.54 9.87 1.49
CA LYS A 25 -12.15 10.38 2.74
C LYS A 25 -11.17 10.42 3.93
N THR A 26 -9.89 10.11 3.71
CA THR A 26 -8.87 10.01 4.77
C THR A 26 -8.17 11.36 4.94
N ALA A 27 -8.25 11.94 6.13
CA ALA A 27 -7.68 13.26 6.45
C ALA A 27 -6.15 13.37 6.28
N ASN A 28 -5.42 12.24 6.29
CA ASN A 28 -3.95 12.18 6.25
C ASN A 28 -3.43 11.41 5.03
N CYS A 29 -4.05 11.60 3.85
CA CYS A 29 -3.56 11.01 2.62
C CYS A 29 -2.47 11.90 2.03
N LEU A 30 -1.24 11.39 1.92
CA LEU A 30 -0.09 12.11 1.35
C LEU A 30 -0.42 12.72 -0.03
N PHE A 31 -1.09 11.97 -0.90
CA PHE A 31 -1.53 12.47 -2.20
C PHE A 31 -2.55 13.59 -2.10
N HIS A 32 -3.46 13.53 -1.13
CA HIS A 32 -4.47 14.56 -0.94
C HIS A 32 -3.89 15.85 -0.37
N THR A 33 -3.00 15.71 0.62
CA THR A 33 -2.33 16.85 1.27
C THR A 33 -1.48 17.67 0.28
N HIS A 34 -0.87 17.00 -0.69
CA HIS A 34 0.01 17.59 -1.69
C HIS A 34 -0.55 17.51 -3.11
N SER A 35 -1.86 17.45 -3.26
CA SER A 35 -2.51 17.32 -4.59
C SER A 35 -2.24 18.49 -5.51
N ASP A 36 -2.09 19.69 -5.00
CA ASP A 36 -1.68 20.89 -5.72
C ASP A 36 -0.25 20.74 -6.31
N ILE A 37 0.69 20.22 -5.55
CA ILE A 37 2.06 19.96 -5.98
C ILE A 37 2.09 18.79 -7.00
N LEU A 38 1.35 17.72 -6.69
CA LEU A 38 1.36 16.51 -7.49
C LEU A 38 0.56 16.64 -8.80
N LEU A 39 -0.48 17.46 -8.83
CA LEU A 39 -1.39 17.59 -9.98
C LEU A 39 -1.21 18.89 -10.80
N ASN A 40 -0.45 19.87 -10.32
CA ASN A 40 -0.33 21.21 -10.96
C ASN A 40 0.84 21.35 -11.93
N THR A 41 1.41 20.28 -12.42
CA THR A 41 2.41 20.36 -13.48
C THR A 41 1.79 20.14 -14.84
N ASP A 42 2.41 20.70 -15.89
CA ASP A 42 2.07 20.41 -17.29
C ASP A 42 2.06 18.92 -17.63
N THR A 43 2.68 18.11 -16.79
CA THR A 43 2.70 16.65 -16.80
C THR A 43 1.31 16.01 -16.58
N VAL A 44 0.45 16.61 -15.75
CA VAL A 44 -0.93 16.09 -15.57
C VAL A 44 -1.82 16.49 -16.74
N LYS A 45 -1.50 17.58 -17.44
CA LYS A 45 -2.16 17.91 -18.70
C LYS A 45 -1.85 16.91 -19.81
N ASN A 46 -0.70 16.25 -19.75
CA ASN A 46 -0.24 15.24 -20.71
C ASN A 46 -0.54 13.78 -20.33
N ASN A 47 -1.49 13.54 -19.42
CA ASN A 47 -2.09 12.22 -19.18
C ASN A 47 -1.20 11.12 -18.70
N THR A 48 -0.91 11.07 -17.43
CA THR A 48 -0.32 9.82 -16.96
C THR A 48 -1.21 9.04 -15.99
N ILE A 49 -2.49 8.92 -16.34
CA ILE A 49 -3.35 7.92 -15.70
C ILE A 49 -3.19 6.60 -16.45
N ILE A 50 -2.53 5.67 -15.80
CA ILE A 50 -2.37 4.30 -16.30
C ILE A 50 -3.55 3.48 -15.82
N LYS A 51 -4.29 2.88 -16.76
CA LYS A 51 -5.35 1.91 -16.46
C LYS A 51 -4.80 0.50 -16.46
N CYS A 52 -4.90 -0.16 -15.34
CA CYS A 52 -4.40 -1.50 -15.12
C CYS A 52 -5.55 -2.46 -14.84
N LYS A 53 -5.79 -3.43 -15.70
CA LYS A 53 -6.82 -4.44 -15.53
C LYS A 53 -6.46 -5.40 -14.40
N LYS A 54 -7.49 -5.97 -13.74
CA LYS A 54 -7.32 -7.01 -12.73
C LYS A 54 -6.36 -8.12 -13.23
N GLY A 55 -5.43 -8.52 -12.40
CA GLY A 55 -4.41 -9.54 -12.67
C GLY A 55 -3.18 -9.03 -13.41
N ARG A 56 -3.18 -7.78 -13.94
CA ARG A 56 -2.03 -7.24 -14.65
C ARG A 56 -0.96 -6.77 -13.67
N GLN A 57 0.25 -7.21 -13.89
CA GLN A 57 1.45 -6.72 -13.22
C GLN A 57 1.94 -5.44 -13.90
N PHE A 58 2.25 -4.40 -13.13
CA PHE A 58 2.73 -3.12 -13.63
C PHE A 58 4.08 -2.69 -13.02
N ILE A 59 4.51 -3.33 -11.93
CA ILE A 59 5.89 -3.28 -11.45
C ILE A 59 6.44 -4.70 -11.46
N ILE A 60 7.57 -4.89 -12.13
CA ILE A 60 8.27 -6.17 -12.21
C ILE A 60 9.47 -6.09 -11.27
N GLU A 61 9.58 -7.03 -10.33
CA GLU A 61 10.74 -7.16 -9.45
C GLU A 61 12.01 -7.38 -10.29
N GLY A 62 13.09 -6.64 -10.00
CA GLY A 62 14.33 -6.69 -10.77
C GLY A 62 14.35 -5.80 -12.04
N ALA A 63 13.23 -5.19 -12.43
CA ALA A 63 13.23 -4.22 -13.51
C ALA A 63 13.79 -2.86 -13.05
N PRO A 64 14.37 -2.04 -13.96
CA PRO A 64 14.84 -0.70 -13.64
C PRO A 64 13.74 0.18 -13.03
N VAL A 65 14.12 1.01 -12.06
CA VAL A 65 13.19 1.96 -11.42
C VAL A 65 12.98 3.15 -12.34
N ASN A 66 11.83 3.20 -12.98
CA ASN A 66 11.44 4.30 -13.86
C ASN A 66 10.62 5.37 -13.15
N GLY A 67 10.01 5.05 -12.00
CA GLY A 67 9.17 5.99 -11.27
C GLY A 67 8.35 5.32 -10.17
N LEU A 68 7.31 6.00 -9.73
CA LEU A 68 6.38 5.50 -8.72
C LEU A 68 4.92 5.78 -9.11
N PHE A 69 4.02 5.13 -8.39
CA PHE A 69 2.60 5.15 -8.70
C PHE A 69 1.79 5.52 -7.45
N PHE A 70 0.87 6.47 -7.59
CA PHE A 70 -0.20 6.66 -6.61
C PHE A 70 -1.48 5.99 -7.12
N ILE A 71 -2.11 5.21 -6.26
CA ILE A 71 -3.36 4.53 -6.62
C ILE A 71 -4.51 5.53 -6.55
N LYS A 72 -5.09 5.87 -7.72
CA LYS A 72 -6.30 6.69 -7.82
C LYS A 72 -7.52 5.88 -7.39
N THR A 73 -7.72 4.71 -8.00
CA THR A 73 -8.78 3.76 -7.69
C THR A 73 -8.27 2.33 -7.78
N GLY A 74 -8.88 1.40 -7.07
CA GLY A 74 -8.54 -0.02 -7.14
C GLY A 74 -7.79 -0.56 -5.93
N VAL A 75 -7.24 -1.75 -6.08
CA VAL A 75 -6.47 -2.47 -5.05
C VAL A 75 -5.30 -3.20 -5.71
N VAL A 76 -4.14 -3.09 -5.11
CA VAL A 76 -2.88 -3.64 -5.61
C VAL A 76 -2.26 -4.57 -4.56
N LYS A 77 -1.78 -5.71 -5.01
CA LYS A 77 -0.90 -6.62 -4.26
C LYS A 77 0.55 -6.23 -4.52
N VAL A 78 1.29 -5.95 -3.46
CA VAL A 78 2.74 -5.70 -3.50
C VAL A 78 3.45 -6.88 -2.86
N PHE A 79 4.39 -7.49 -3.58
CA PHE A 79 5.04 -8.73 -3.18
C PHE A 79 6.53 -8.73 -3.51
N ARG A 80 7.24 -9.66 -2.92
CA ARG A 80 8.61 -10.07 -3.29
C ARG A 80 8.61 -11.55 -3.61
N THR A 81 9.42 -11.92 -4.59
CA THR A 81 9.64 -13.31 -4.93
C THR A 81 10.75 -13.87 -4.04
N GLY A 82 10.41 -14.87 -3.25
CA GLY A 82 11.36 -15.58 -2.40
C GLY A 82 12.12 -16.67 -3.15
N ILE A 83 13.04 -17.32 -2.43
CA ILE A 83 13.73 -18.53 -2.86
C ILE A 83 12.64 -19.55 -3.26
N ASN A 84 12.73 -20.28 -4.31
CA ASN A 84 11.72 -21.20 -4.83
C ASN A 84 10.50 -20.55 -5.52
N GLY A 85 10.58 -19.28 -5.94
CA GLY A 85 9.51 -18.62 -6.69
C GLY A 85 8.23 -18.34 -5.90
N ARG A 86 8.22 -18.52 -4.58
CA ARG A 86 7.06 -18.20 -3.73
C ARG A 86 6.94 -16.70 -3.50
N GLU A 87 5.74 -16.17 -3.71
CA GLU A 87 5.47 -14.77 -3.42
C GLU A 87 5.29 -14.54 -1.91
N GLN A 88 6.11 -13.67 -1.34
CA GLN A 88 5.84 -13.07 -0.03
C GLN A 88 5.10 -11.75 -0.26
N ILE A 89 3.83 -11.68 0.10
CA ILE A 89 3.08 -10.43 -0.01
C ILE A 89 3.52 -9.50 1.11
N VAL A 90 4.06 -8.35 0.71
CA VAL A 90 4.54 -7.31 1.62
C VAL A 90 3.34 -6.53 2.17
N ARG A 91 2.43 -6.13 1.28
CA ARG A 91 1.20 -5.41 1.64
C ARG A 91 0.18 -5.43 0.51
N PHE A 92 -1.06 -5.11 0.85
CA PHE A 92 -2.09 -4.72 -0.11
C PHE A 92 -2.22 -3.20 -0.06
N ALA A 93 -2.16 -2.54 -1.21
CA ALA A 93 -2.32 -1.10 -1.33
C ALA A 93 -3.68 -0.76 -1.95
N LYS A 94 -4.29 0.34 -1.51
CA LYS A 94 -5.59 0.83 -2.01
C LYS A 94 -5.50 2.29 -2.44
N SER A 95 -6.61 2.86 -2.88
CA SER A 95 -6.70 4.28 -3.26
C SER A 95 -5.99 5.19 -2.26
N CYS A 96 -5.30 6.20 -2.76
CA CYS A 96 -4.48 7.16 -2.03
C CYS A 96 -3.15 6.62 -1.47
N GLU A 97 -2.81 5.36 -1.71
CA GLU A 97 -1.52 4.81 -1.32
C GLU A 97 -0.52 4.81 -2.47
N ILE A 98 0.77 4.93 -2.14
CA ILE A 98 1.89 4.98 -3.08
C ILE A 98 2.50 3.58 -3.25
N VAL A 99 2.91 3.24 -4.48
CA VAL A 99 3.60 1.98 -4.81
C VAL A 99 4.84 2.29 -5.66
N GLY A 100 5.93 1.53 -5.47
CA GLY A 100 7.19 1.75 -6.19
C GLY A 100 8.15 2.71 -5.48
N HIS A 101 7.71 3.41 -4.42
CA HIS A 101 8.50 4.40 -3.69
C HIS A 101 9.83 3.84 -3.11
N ARG A 102 9.90 2.55 -2.81
CA ARG A 102 11.15 1.93 -2.28
C ARG A 102 12.28 1.88 -3.31
N GLY A 103 11.98 2.05 -4.60
CA GLY A 103 12.98 2.19 -5.64
C GLY A 103 13.68 3.57 -5.68
N PHE A 104 13.21 4.55 -4.88
CA PHE A 104 13.83 5.89 -4.80
C PHE A 104 15.05 5.97 -3.88
N GLY A 105 15.49 4.86 -3.31
CA GLY A 105 16.74 4.78 -2.58
C GLY A 105 17.96 4.66 -3.50
N THR A 106 19.00 4.04 -2.99
CA THR A 106 20.24 3.76 -3.73
C THR A 106 20.13 2.63 -4.77
N GLN A 107 18.98 1.96 -4.82
CA GLN A 107 18.75 0.85 -5.75
C GLN A 107 18.24 1.35 -7.09
N GLU A 108 18.85 0.85 -8.17
CA GLU A 108 18.42 1.15 -9.54
C GLU A 108 17.28 0.23 -10.02
N TYR A 109 16.96 -0.82 -9.25
CA TYR A 109 15.98 -1.83 -9.61
C TYR A 109 14.89 -1.95 -8.56
N TYR A 110 13.65 -2.24 -9.01
CA TYR A 110 12.55 -2.52 -8.10
C TYR A 110 12.83 -3.78 -7.28
N SER A 111 12.81 -3.65 -5.98
CA SER A 111 12.91 -4.79 -5.05
C SER A 111 11.56 -5.48 -4.80
N ILE A 112 10.50 -5.06 -5.50
CA ILE A 112 9.13 -5.57 -5.35
C ILE A 112 8.45 -5.73 -6.70
N GLY A 113 7.47 -6.65 -6.76
CA GLY A 113 6.47 -6.70 -7.81
C GLY A 113 5.15 -6.08 -7.35
N ALA A 114 4.35 -5.57 -8.29
CA ALA A 114 3.01 -5.07 -8.02
C ALA A 114 1.99 -5.52 -9.06
N ILE A 115 0.88 -6.11 -8.60
CA ILE A 115 -0.20 -6.65 -9.42
C ILE A 115 -1.54 -6.02 -9.00
N ALA A 116 -2.35 -5.61 -9.96
CA ALA A 116 -3.70 -5.12 -9.73
C ALA A 116 -4.65 -6.27 -9.33
N LEU A 117 -5.25 -6.22 -8.14
CA LEU A 117 -6.26 -7.20 -7.68
C LEU A 117 -7.69 -6.85 -8.13
N LYS A 118 -7.91 -5.61 -8.50
CA LYS A 118 -9.15 -5.08 -9.14
C LYS A 118 -8.72 -4.18 -10.29
N ASP A 119 -9.64 -3.82 -11.18
CA ASP A 119 -9.38 -2.77 -12.18
C ASP A 119 -8.91 -1.53 -11.43
N THR A 120 -7.76 -1.00 -11.81
CA THR A 120 -7.00 0.00 -11.05
C THR A 120 -6.60 1.15 -11.96
N GLU A 121 -6.79 2.37 -11.49
CA GLU A 121 -6.25 3.58 -12.12
C GLU A 121 -5.10 4.11 -11.26
N LEU A 122 -3.98 4.42 -11.89
CA LEU A 122 -2.73 4.83 -11.25
C LEU A 122 -2.31 6.20 -11.80
N TYR A 123 -1.90 7.12 -10.92
CA TYR A 123 -1.08 8.27 -11.32
C TYR A 123 0.37 7.80 -11.35
N TYR A 124 1.04 7.99 -12.46
CA TYR A 124 2.45 7.70 -12.63
C TYR A 124 3.27 8.98 -12.52
N PHE A 125 4.39 8.91 -11.83
CA PHE A 125 5.41 9.95 -11.75
C PHE A 125 6.75 9.32 -12.09
N SER A 126 7.48 9.90 -13.06
CA SER A 126 8.85 9.48 -13.35
C SER A 126 9.76 9.73 -12.15
N LYS A 127 10.92 9.10 -12.14
CA LYS A 127 11.92 9.29 -11.07
C LYS A 127 12.34 10.74 -10.99
N GLU A 128 12.62 11.36 -12.13
CA GLU A 128 13.07 12.74 -12.27
C GLU A 128 12.01 13.73 -11.80
N GLU A 129 10.78 13.57 -12.25
CA GLU A 129 9.66 14.43 -11.84
C GLU A 129 9.41 14.37 -10.34
N PHE A 130 9.40 13.17 -9.78
CA PHE A 130 9.16 13.01 -8.35
C PHE A 130 10.31 13.59 -7.53
N GLN A 131 11.56 13.41 -7.97
CA GLN A 131 12.74 14.00 -7.35
C GLN A 131 12.68 15.52 -7.38
N GLN A 132 12.34 16.11 -8.52
CA GLN A 132 12.18 17.57 -8.65
C GLN A 132 11.12 18.10 -7.67
N LYS A 133 9.95 17.43 -7.57
CA LYS A 133 8.90 17.81 -6.62
C LYS A 133 9.35 17.77 -5.17
N LEU A 134 10.18 16.80 -4.81
CA LEU A 134 10.76 16.71 -3.47
C LEU A 134 11.73 17.86 -3.20
N LEU A 135 12.59 18.19 -4.16
CA LEU A 135 13.59 19.28 -4.00
C LEU A 135 12.95 20.66 -3.92
N GLU A 136 11.90 20.90 -4.67
CA GLU A 136 11.21 22.18 -4.72
C GLU A 136 10.24 22.41 -3.55
N ASN A 137 9.83 21.34 -2.82
CA ASN A 137 8.79 21.42 -1.82
C ASN A 137 9.21 20.79 -0.48
N PRO A 138 9.83 21.54 0.43
CA PRO A 138 10.34 21.02 1.71
C PRO A 138 9.26 20.34 2.58
N ASN A 139 8.03 20.87 2.59
CA ASN A 139 6.92 20.26 3.34
C ASN A 139 6.54 18.89 2.77
N PHE A 140 6.54 18.75 1.45
CA PHE A 140 6.29 17.46 0.82
C PHE A 140 7.41 16.45 1.13
N SER A 141 8.66 16.90 1.10
CA SER A 141 9.83 16.09 1.47
C SER A 141 9.78 15.63 2.93
N TYR A 142 9.38 16.52 3.85
CA TYR A 142 9.19 16.18 5.25
C TYR A 142 8.09 15.12 5.45
N ASP A 143 6.94 15.29 4.81
CA ASP A 143 5.85 14.32 4.88
C ASP A 143 6.22 12.96 4.24
N MET A 144 7.03 12.98 3.16
CA MET A 144 7.61 11.76 2.60
C MET A 144 8.56 11.08 3.57
N MET A 145 9.38 11.82 4.32
CA MET A 145 10.25 11.26 5.36
C MET A 145 9.42 10.60 6.46
N LEU A 146 8.35 11.25 6.94
CA LEU A 146 7.43 10.66 7.91
C LEU A 146 6.74 9.41 7.36
N PHE A 147 6.36 9.43 6.08
CA PHE A 147 5.81 8.26 5.41
C PHE A 147 6.81 7.08 5.41
N TYR A 148 8.08 7.31 5.07
CA TYR A 148 9.12 6.27 5.10
C TYR A 148 9.37 5.74 6.51
N ALA A 149 9.39 6.59 7.54
CA ALA A 149 9.52 6.18 8.93
C ALA A 149 8.35 5.24 9.34
N ASN A 150 7.13 5.58 8.94
CA ASN A 150 5.95 4.73 9.19
C ASN A 150 6.00 3.40 8.41
N GLU A 151 6.51 3.40 7.16
CA GLU A 151 6.70 2.16 6.39
C GLU A 151 7.78 1.26 7.02
N LEU A 152 8.83 1.84 7.62
CA LEU A 152 9.84 1.09 8.36
C LEU A 152 9.22 0.42 9.58
N ASN A 153 8.51 1.17 10.43
CA ASN A 153 7.79 0.63 11.60
C ASN A 153 6.83 -0.51 11.21
N ARG A 154 6.11 -0.38 10.09
CA ARG A 154 5.22 -1.45 9.56
C ARG A 154 6.02 -2.69 9.16
N SER A 155 7.19 -2.51 8.55
CA SER A 155 8.06 -3.62 8.14
C SER A 155 8.62 -4.36 9.37
N GLU A 156 9.05 -3.64 10.41
CA GLU A 156 9.52 -4.22 11.67
C GLU A 156 8.41 -4.99 12.39
N ASN A 157 7.20 -4.43 12.48
CA ASN A 157 6.05 -5.12 13.02
C ASN A 157 5.70 -6.40 12.23
N LYS A 158 5.88 -6.40 10.90
CA LYS A 158 5.68 -7.61 10.08
C LYS A 158 6.73 -8.66 10.36
N ILE A 159 7.99 -8.28 10.54
CA ILE A 159 9.08 -9.19 10.95
C ILE A 159 8.75 -9.82 12.30
N LYS A 160 8.37 -9.00 13.30
CA LYS A 160 7.95 -9.47 14.61
C LYS A 160 6.80 -10.49 14.52
N THR A 161 5.77 -10.19 13.72
CA THR A 161 4.62 -11.09 13.49
C THR A 161 5.08 -12.44 12.93
N ILE A 162 5.96 -12.43 11.93
CA ILE A 162 6.43 -13.67 11.28
C ILE A 162 7.30 -14.48 12.24
N SER A 163 8.13 -13.84 13.07
CA SER A 163 9.06 -14.51 13.97
C SER A 163 8.43 -15.03 15.26
N GLN A 164 7.38 -14.39 15.77
CA GLN A 164 6.84 -14.67 17.11
C GLN A 164 5.46 -15.34 17.11
N MET A 165 4.67 -15.18 16.04
CA MET A 165 3.33 -15.75 15.95
C MET A 165 3.36 -17.14 15.33
N THR A 166 2.50 -18.03 15.84
CA THR A 166 2.19 -19.33 15.23
C THR A 166 1.52 -19.13 13.87
N VAL A 167 1.52 -20.17 13.04
CA VAL A 167 0.84 -20.12 11.72
C VAL A 167 -0.64 -19.77 11.86
N ARG A 168 -1.33 -20.32 12.89
CA ARG A 168 -2.74 -20.00 13.15
C ARG A 168 -2.92 -18.50 13.44
N GLU A 169 -2.13 -17.96 14.34
CA GLU A 169 -2.19 -16.55 14.72
C GLU A 169 -1.93 -15.64 13.53
N ARG A 170 -0.93 -15.93 12.70
CA ARG A 170 -0.62 -15.16 11.48
C ARG A 170 -1.76 -15.16 10.46
N ILE A 171 -2.46 -16.29 10.32
CA ILE A 171 -3.63 -16.38 9.43
C ILE A 171 -4.79 -15.57 9.99
N VAL A 172 -5.06 -15.65 11.31
CA VAL A 172 -6.09 -14.85 11.97
C VAL A 172 -5.76 -13.35 11.89
N ASP A 173 -4.50 -12.96 12.17
CA ASP A 173 -4.06 -11.56 12.01
C ASP A 173 -4.23 -11.07 10.57
N THR A 174 -3.98 -11.92 9.58
CA THR A 174 -4.23 -11.59 8.17
C THR A 174 -5.71 -11.31 7.90
N LEU A 175 -6.63 -12.13 8.43
CA LEU A 175 -8.08 -11.89 8.31
C LEU A 175 -8.48 -10.55 8.94
N LEU A 176 -7.98 -10.28 10.15
CA LEU A 176 -8.23 -9.03 10.87
C LEU A 176 -7.62 -7.82 10.14
N TYR A 177 -6.41 -7.94 9.59
CA TYR A 177 -5.79 -6.90 8.78
C TYR A 177 -6.63 -6.56 7.56
N ILE A 178 -7.10 -7.57 6.80
CA ILE A 178 -7.95 -7.34 5.63
C ILE A 178 -9.26 -6.67 6.04
N ASN A 179 -9.88 -7.12 7.15
CA ASN A 179 -11.08 -6.48 7.67
C ASN A 179 -10.84 -5.00 8.05
N ARG A 180 -9.82 -4.72 8.82
CA ARG A 180 -9.48 -3.32 9.22
C ARG A 180 -9.21 -2.43 8.02
N LYS A 181 -8.53 -2.95 6.99
CA LYS A 181 -8.10 -2.14 5.83
C LYS A 181 -9.19 -1.95 4.78
N PHE A 182 -9.97 -2.99 4.49
CA PHE A 182 -10.94 -3.01 3.39
C PHE A 182 -12.40 -3.12 3.85
N GLY A 183 -12.60 -3.45 5.11
CA GLY A 183 -13.93 -3.64 5.68
C GLY A 183 -14.61 -4.92 5.24
N MET A 184 -15.90 -5.03 5.56
CA MET A 184 -16.77 -6.11 5.18
C MET A 184 -17.89 -5.63 4.27
N LEU A 185 -18.35 -6.50 3.37
CA LEU A 185 -19.52 -6.29 2.53
C LEU A 185 -20.40 -7.53 2.60
N ARG A 186 -21.65 -7.37 3.04
CA ARG A 186 -22.62 -8.45 3.20
C ARG A 186 -22.09 -9.65 4.01
N GLY A 187 -21.36 -9.38 5.09
CA GLY A 187 -20.79 -10.42 5.97
C GLY A 187 -19.50 -11.09 5.45
N PHE A 188 -18.96 -10.64 4.33
CA PHE A 188 -17.68 -11.13 3.78
C PHE A 188 -16.65 -10.03 3.72
N LEU A 189 -15.36 -10.39 3.77
CA LEU A 189 -14.26 -9.45 3.58
C LEU A 189 -14.38 -8.79 2.21
N ASN A 190 -14.29 -7.45 2.16
CA ASN A 190 -14.43 -6.65 0.93
C ASN A 190 -13.19 -6.71 0.01
N LEU A 191 -12.25 -7.61 0.30
CA LEU A 191 -11.17 -8.01 -0.58
C LEU A 191 -11.12 -9.54 -0.61
N PRO A 192 -11.73 -10.18 -1.64
CA PRO A 192 -11.63 -11.62 -1.81
C PRO A 192 -10.19 -11.97 -2.23
N LEU A 193 -9.55 -12.79 -1.42
CA LEU A 193 -8.20 -13.32 -1.66
C LEU A 193 -8.26 -14.83 -1.88
N SER A 194 -7.40 -15.33 -2.75
CA SER A 194 -7.16 -16.77 -2.89
C SER A 194 -6.43 -17.34 -1.66
N ARG A 195 -6.46 -18.65 -1.47
CA ARG A 195 -5.69 -19.33 -0.41
C ARG A 195 -4.20 -19.05 -0.53
N ARG A 196 -3.69 -19.01 -1.76
CA ARG A 196 -2.31 -18.65 -2.06
C ARG A 196 -1.96 -17.23 -1.61
N GLU A 197 -2.86 -16.27 -1.80
CA GLU A 197 -2.63 -14.88 -1.36
C GLU A 197 -2.68 -14.75 0.18
N TYR A 198 -3.59 -15.48 0.85
CA TYR A 198 -3.55 -15.58 2.31
C TYR A 198 -2.22 -16.17 2.79
N ALA A 199 -1.75 -17.26 2.17
CA ALA A 199 -0.49 -17.90 2.48
C ALA A 199 0.70 -16.95 2.27
N GLY A 200 0.74 -16.27 1.11
CA GLY A 200 1.78 -15.31 0.79
C GLY A 200 1.84 -14.13 1.75
N TYR A 201 0.70 -13.64 2.25
CA TYR A 201 0.70 -12.55 3.24
C TYR A 201 1.03 -13.05 4.65
N ALA A 202 0.52 -14.21 5.06
CA ALA A 202 0.78 -14.80 6.38
C ALA A 202 2.19 -15.42 6.51
N GLY A 203 2.95 -15.54 5.41
CA GLY A 203 4.28 -16.19 5.40
C GLY A 203 4.18 -17.68 5.73
N THR A 204 3.28 -18.40 5.04
CA THR A 204 3.04 -19.83 5.24
C THR A 204 2.71 -20.53 3.91
N THR A 205 2.25 -21.78 3.94
CA THR A 205 1.84 -22.51 2.75
C THR A 205 0.31 -22.50 2.57
N GLU A 206 -0.13 -22.79 1.34
CA GLU A 206 -1.55 -22.84 1.01
C GLU A 206 -2.27 -23.96 1.77
N GLU A 207 -1.62 -25.11 1.97
CA GLU A 207 -2.13 -26.24 2.75
C GLU A 207 -2.40 -25.84 4.20
N HIS A 208 -1.51 -25.07 4.83
CA HIS A 208 -1.73 -24.55 6.17
C HIS A 208 -2.95 -23.62 6.22
N VAL A 209 -3.13 -22.75 5.21
CA VAL A 209 -4.30 -21.86 5.14
C VAL A 209 -5.58 -22.68 5.03
N ILE A 210 -5.62 -23.69 4.14
CA ILE A 210 -6.78 -24.57 3.97
C ILE A 210 -7.13 -25.26 5.29
N ARG A 211 -6.13 -25.86 5.96
CA ARG A 211 -6.31 -26.55 7.24
C ARG A 211 -6.84 -25.62 8.34
N ILE A 212 -6.21 -24.45 8.51
CA ILE A 212 -6.63 -23.50 9.55
C ILE A 212 -8.02 -22.93 9.26
N PHE A 213 -8.35 -22.63 7.99
CA PHE A 213 -9.70 -22.20 7.64
C PHE A 213 -10.76 -23.27 7.94
N SER A 214 -10.45 -24.56 7.74
CA SER A 214 -11.35 -25.66 8.10
C SER A 214 -11.58 -25.73 9.61
N ILE A 215 -10.53 -25.51 10.42
CA ILE A 215 -10.62 -25.44 11.88
C ILE A 215 -11.49 -24.24 12.31
N LEU A 216 -11.21 -23.04 11.80
CA LEU A 216 -11.95 -21.83 12.14
C LEU A 216 -13.44 -21.92 11.73
N LYS A 217 -13.75 -22.64 10.64
CA LYS A 217 -15.14 -22.95 10.24
C LYS A 217 -15.82 -23.86 11.25
N LYS A 218 -15.16 -24.95 11.69
CA LYS A 218 -15.70 -25.88 12.70
C LYS A 218 -15.95 -25.16 14.05
N GLU A 219 -15.11 -24.21 14.39
CA GLU A 219 -15.24 -23.37 15.58
C GLU A 219 -16.28 -22.24 15.42
N ASN A 220 -16.96 -22.13 14.27
CA ASN A 220 -17.93 -21.08 13.93
C ASN A 220 -17.36 -19.65 13.96
N LEU A 221 -16.04 -19.48 13.86
CA LEU A 221 -15.37 -18.17 13.88
C LEU A 221 -15.39 -17.48 12.51
N ILE A 222 -15.47 -18.24 11.42
CA ILE A 222 -15.58 -17.73 10.06
C ILE A 222 -16.59 -18.50 9.22
N LYS A 223 -17.17 -17.79 8.22
CA LYS A 223 -17.89 -18.40 7.10
C LYS A 223 -17.02 -18.22 5.85
N ALA A 224 -16.63 -19.31 5.21
CA ALA A 224 -15.90 -19.30 3.94
C ALA A 224 -16.71 -20.04 2.87
N LYS A 225 -16.80 -19.42 1.68
CA LYS A 225 -17.30 -20.08 0.47
C LYS A 225 -16.24 -21.02 -0.09
#